data_27b4bccd8eaa6d645133aa3775885601
#
_entry.id   27b4bccd8eaa6d645133aa3775885601
#
_cell.length_a   1.000
_cell.length_b   1.000
_cell.length_c   1.000
_cell.angle_alpha   90.00
_cell.angle_beta   90.00
_cell.angle_gamma   90.00
#
_symmetry.space_group_name_H-M   'P 1'
#
loop_
_entity.id
_entity.type
_entity.pdbx_description
1 polymer ?
#
loop_
_entity_poly.entity_id
_entity_poly.type
_entity_poly.pdbx_seq_one_letter_code
_entity_poly.pdbx_strand_id
1 'polypeptide(L)'
;VIGCLFGTAQSAFAGLIFGFGSMYKASALYVMADDRLFSPFQSGAPLESLILSVGTRLLFSVLTGLLFAWSRKRKHAQFFKCLTAFIAPKLHAFLVYTAMGIFFPSSGFSWKSIGSMRFDDMLIQLLCLVSVLLVDRIYQSEAVTRYRKAVNQQEQDWRWSFRSVVVFCGMILFVLCMTAVSTIYFSDRINYMLTVHH
;
A
#
# COMPACT_ATOMS: atom_id res chain seq x y z
N VAL A 1 -4.82 -6.34 -3.59
CA VAL A 1 -4.33 -7.53 -4.30
C VAL A 1 -3.83 -8.58 -3.31
N ILE A 2 -2.78 -8.32 -2.50
CA ILE A 2 -2.15 -9.32 -1.61
C ILE A 2 -3.17 -9.95 -0.65
N GLY A 3 -4.02 -9.18 0.01
CA GLY A 3 -5.09 -9.69 0.88
C GLY A 3 -6.12 -10.57 0.16
N CYS A 4 -6.36 -10.29 -1.14
CA CYS A 4 -7.23 -11.10 -1.98
C CYS A 4 -6.65 -12.49 -2.27
N LEU A 5 -5.35 -12.60 -2.46
CA LEU A 5 -4.68 -13.82 -2.90
C LEU A 5 -4.17 -14.67 -1.73
N PHE A 6 -3.47 -14.05 -0.79
CA PHE A 6 -2.65 -14.75 0.19
C PHE A 6 -3.23 -14.74 1.62
N GLY A 7 -4.09 -13.76 1.94
CA GLY A 7 -4.74 -13.68 3.24
C GLY A 7 -4.30 -12.50 4.09
N THR A 8 -4.79 -12.47 5.35
CA THR A 8 -4.70 -11.29 6.22
C THR A 8 -3.28 -11.03 6.73
N ALA A 9 -2.52 -12.09 7.07
CA ALA A 9 -1.17 -11.93 7.61
C ALA A 9 -0.21 -11.35 6.56
N GLN A 10 -0.25 -11.87 5.34
CA GLN A 10 0.55 -11.37 4.22
C GLN A 10 0.12 -9.95 3.81
N SER A 11 -1.18 -9.64 3.92
CA SER A 11 -1.69 -8.29 3.71
C SER A 11 -1.16 -7.32 4.76
N ALA A 12 -1.14 -7.71 6.03
CA ALA A 12 -0.59 -6.90 7.13
C ALA A 12 0.90 -6.61 6.91
N PHE A 13 1.67 -7.63 6.54
CA PHE A 13 3.08 -7.47 6.23
C PHE A 13 3.33 -6.52 5.05
N ALA A 14 2.55 -6.64 3.97
CA ALA A 14 2.59 -5.72 2.86
C ALA A 14 2.23 -4.28 3.27
N GLY A 15 1.28 -4.13 4.21
CA GLY A 15 0.92 -2.85 4.82
C GLY A 15 2.06 -2.20 5.58
N LEU A 16 2.84 -2.97 6.32
CA LEU A 16 4.05 -2.49 6.99
C LEU A 16 5.07 -1.97 5.98
N ILE A 17 5.38 -2.75 4.94
CA ILE A 17 6.32 -2.33 3.88
C ILE A 17 5.84 -1.05 3.21
N PHE A 18 4.54 -0.97 2.88
CA PHE A 18 3.95 0.22 2.27
C PHE A 18 4.03 1.43 3.22
N GLY A 19 3.81 1.23 4.53
CA GLY A 19 3.92 2.27 5.55
C GLY A 19 5.33 2.83 5.66
N PHE A 20 6.34 1.97 5.74
CA PHE A 20 7.75 2.38 5.76
C PHE A 20 8.17 3.07 4.46
N GLY A 21 7.73 2.57 3.30
CA GLY A 21 7.98 3.22 2.01
C GLY A 21 7.36 4.62 1.93
N SER A 22 6.16 4.80 2.47
CA SER A 22 5.51 6.11 2.54
C SER A 22 6.24 7.07 3.49
N MET A 23 6.65 6.59 4.65
CA MET A 23 7.43 7.36 5.61
C MET A 23 8.77 7.81 5.00
N TYR A 24 9.46 6.89 4.31
CA TYR A 24 10.71 7.20 3.61
C TYR A 24 10.50 8.28 2.54
N LYS A 25 9.48 8.13 1.68
CA LYS A 25 9.15 9.15 0.66
C LYS A 25 8.84 10.51 1.29
N ALA A 26 8.07 10.54 2.37
CA ALA A 26 7.71 11.76 3.07
C ALA A 26 8.90 12.46 3.74
N SER A 27 9.99 11.75 3.96
CA SER A 27 11.22 12.30 4.53
C SER A 27 12.17 12.95 3.50
N ALA A 28 11.81 12.89 2.20
CA ALA A 28 12.60 13.52 1.15
C ALA A 28 12.49 15.06 1.19
N LEU A 29 13.53 15.76 0.76
CA LEU A 29 13.63 17.22 0.88
C LEU A 29 12.64 18.01 -0.02
N TYR A 30 12.17 17.36 -1.09
CA TYR A 30 11.31 17.99 -2.12
C TYR A 30 9.81 17.69 -1.96
N VAL A 31 9.37 17.17 -0.83
CA VAL A 31 7.95 16.84 -0.62
C VAL A 31 7.12 18.05 -0.27
N MET A 32 5.85 18.03 -0.65
CA MET A 32 4.87 19.04 -0.28
C MET A 32 4.71 19.15 1.24
N ALA A 33 4.30 20.33 1.71
CA ALA A 33 4.14 20.59 3.14
C ALA A 33 3.23 19.56 3.84
N ASP A 34 2.14 19.17 3.18
CA ASP A 34 1.18 18.18 3.71
C ASP A 34 1.77 16.76 3.80
N ASP A 35 2.63 16.41 2.86
CA ASP A 35 3.30 15.10 2.87
C ASP A 35 4.35 15.00 3.99
N ARG A 36 4.92 16.12 4.45
CA ARG A 36 5.89 16.16 5.57
C ARG A 36 5.30 15.66 6.88
N LEU A 37 3.97 15.74 7.04
CA LEU A 37 3.28 15.20 8.22
C LEU A 37 3.45 13.68 8.38
N PHE A 38 3.75 12.97 7.29
CA PHE A 38 4.02 11.52 7.31
C PHE A 38 5.48 11.19 7.69
N SER A 39 6.34 12.19 7.84
CA SER A 39 7.74 12.01 8.21
C SER A 39 7.96 12.31 9.69
N PRO A 40 8.44 11.34 10.48
CA PRO A 40 8.78 11.57 11.89
C PRO A 40 9.94 12.55 12.07
N PHE A 41 10.72 12.81 11.01
CA PHE A 41 11.87 13.71 11.05
C PHE A 41 11.52 15.17 10.71
N GLN A 42 10.40 15.41 10.01
CA GLN A 42 10.05 16.73 9.48
C GLN A 42 8.75 17.32 10.08
N SER A 43 7.92 16.50 10.69
CA SER A 43 6.60 16.91 11.22
C SER A 43 6.64 17.67 12.54
N GLY A 44 7.71 17.53 13.31
CA GLY A 44 7.79 18.00 14.70
C GLY A 44 7.04 17.10 15.72
N ALA A 45 6.34 16.06 15.26
CA ALA A 45 5.57 15.12 16.07
C ALA A 45 5.86 13.67 15.60
N PRO A 46 7.00 13.08 16.01
CA PRO A 46 7.50 11.83 15.43
C PRO A 46 6.60 10.62 15.66
N LEU A 47 5.97 10.49 16.81
CA LEU A 47 5.08 9.36 17.12
C LEU A 47 3.79 9.44 16.31
N GLU A 48 3.18 10.61 16.24
CA GLU A 48 1.97 10.87 15.47
C GLU A 48 2.21 10.61 13.98
N SER A 49 3.36 11.03 13.46
CA SER A 49 3.76 10.77 12.07
C SER A 49 4.00 9.30 11.80
N LEU A 50 4.59 8.57 12.74
CA LEU A 50 4.78 7.12 12.63
C LEU A 50 3.43 6.39 12.59
N ILE A 51 2.49 6.77 13.45
CA ILE A 51 1.13 6.21 13.46
C ILE A 51 0.42 6.59 12.16
N LEU A 52 0.55 7.84 11.70
CA LEU A 52 -0.05 8.30 10.45
C LEU A 52 0.52 7.58 9.23
N SER A 53 1.83 7.36 9.14
CA SER A 53 2.46 6.74 7.98
C SER A 53 2.39 5.21 8.01
N VAL A 54 2.76 4.58 9.10
CA VAL A 54 2.85 3.11 9.20
C VAL A 54 1.57 2.52 9.77
N GLY A 55 1.06 3.09 10.86
CA GLY A 55 -0.12 2.58 11.57
C GLY A 55 -1.37 2.53 10.70
N THR A 56 -1.69 3.63 9.99
CA THR A 56 -2.88 3.68 9.13
C THR A 56 -2.80 2.68 7.98
N ARG A 57 -1.62 2.46 7.39
CA ARG A 57 -1.42 1.51 6.29
C ARG A 57 -1.44 0.06 6.74
N LEU A 58 -0.89 -0.20 7.92
CA LEU A 58 -1.02 -1.51 8.55
C LEU A 58 -2.48 -1.83 8.85
N LEU A 59 -3.20 -0.90 9.50
CA LEU A 59 -4.62 -1.05 9.82
C LEU A 59 -5.46 -1.25 8.55
N PHE A 60 -5.24 -0.43 7.51
CA PHE A 60 -5.88 -0.58 6.20
C PHE A 60 -5.65 -1.96 5.60
N SER A 61 -4.41 -2.45 5.65
CA SER A 61 -4.05 -3.74 5.07
C SER A 61 -4.63 -4.92 5.84
N VAL A 62 -4.72 -4.84 7.16
CA VAL A 62 -5.41 -5.82 8.00
C VAL A 62 -6.91 -5.83 7.69
N LEU A 63 -7.56 -4.66 7.68
CA LEU A 63 -8.99 -4.55 7.40
C LEU A 63 -9.35 -5.08 6.00
N THR A 64 -8.59 -4.69 4.98
CA THR A 64 -8.82 -5.20 3.62
C THR A 64 -8.56 -6.70 3.51
N GLY A 65 -7.54 -7.22 4.19
CA GLY A 65 -7.28 -8.66 4.28
C GLY A 65 -8.43 -9.42 4.93
N LEU A 66 -9.00 -8.90 6.02
CA LEU A 66 -10.19 -9.46 6.68
C LEU A 66 -11.43 -9.39 5.79
N LEU A 67 -11.67 -8.28 5.11
CA LEU A 67 -12.79 -8.13 4.17
C LEU A 67 -12.69 -9.14 3.02
N PHE A 68 -11.50 -9.36 2.44
CA PHE A 68 -11.31 -10.38 1.43
C PHE A 68 -11.47 -11.81 2.00
N ALA A 69 -11.00 -12.08 3.21
CA ALA A 69 -11.19 -13.37 3.87
C ALA A 69 -12.69 -13.64 4.14
N TRP A 70 -13.43 -12.63 4.57
CA TRP A 70 -14.87 -12.68 4.76
C TRP A 70 -15.62 -12.87 3.43
N SER A 71 -15.24 -12.14 2.38
CA SER A 71 -15.88 -12.24 1.06
C SER A 71 -15.79 -13.65 0.46
N ARG A 72 -14.66 -14.35 0.67
CA ARG A 72 -14.46 -15.73 0.19
C ARG A 72 -15.44 -16.73 0.78
N LYS A 73 -15.98 -16.45 1.97
CA LYS A 73 -16.92 -17.35 2.67
C LYS A 73 -18.38 -17.14 2.26
N ARG A 74 -18.66 -16.16 1.38
CA ARG A 74 -20.03 -15.80 0.99
C ARG A 74 -20.47 -16.52 -0.29
N LYS A 75 -21.80 -16.76 -0.40
CA LYS A 75 -22.42 -17.39 -1.59
C LYS A 75 -22.08 -16.67 -2.89
N HIS A 76 -21.96 -15.34 -2.87
CA HIS A 76 -21.58 -14.50 -3.99
C HIS A 76 -20.16 -13.92 -3.80
N ALA A 77 -19.19 -14.80 -3.57
CA ALA A 77 -17.81 -14.42 -3.24
C ALA A 77 -17.20 -13.43 -4.25
N GLN A 78 -17.46 -13.62 -5.55
CA GLN A 78 -16.93 -12.74 -6.59
C GLN A 78 -17.47 -11.32 -6.48
N PHE A 79 -18.77 -11.17 -6.24
CA PHE A 79 -19.38 -9.85 -6.03
C PHE A 79 -18.77 -9.13 -4.82
N PHE A 80 -18.63 -9.83 -3.68
CA PHE A 80 -18.03 -9.24 -2.47
C PHE A 80 -16.54 -8.93 -2.62
N LYS A 81 -15.79 -9.69 -3.41
CA LYS A 81 -14.41 -9.35 -3.78
C LYS A 81 -14.36 -8.05 -4.59
N CYS A 82 -15.21 -7.92 -5.62
CA CYS A 82 -15.29 -6.70 -6.42
C CYS A 82 -15.67 -5.48 -5.56
N LEU A 83 -16.64 -5.62 -4.69
CA LEU A 83 -17.08 -4.57 -3.78
C LEU A 83 -15.96 -4.15 -2.83
N THR A 84 -15.24 -5.11 -2.24
CA THR A 84 -14.09 -4.84 -1.39
C THR A 84 -12.99 -4.10 -2.15
N ALA A 85 -12.66 -4.54 -3.38
CA ALA A 85 -11.64 -3.90 -4.21
C ALA A 85 -12.02 -2.46 -4.58
N PHE A 86 -13.29 -2.21 -4.86
CA PHE A 86 -13.81 -0.88 -5.19
C PHE A 86 -13.80 0.08 -4.00
N ILE A 87 -14.14 -0.42 -2.80
CA ILE A 87 -14.21 0.40 -1.59
C ILE A 87 -12.82 0.64 -0.98
N ALA A 88 -11.84 -0.25 -1.22
CA ALA A 88 -10.54 -0.21 -0.56
C ALA A 88 -9.82 1.16 -0.64
N PRO A 89 -9.76 1.88 -1.79
CA PRO A 89 -9.11 3.19 -1.85
C PRO A 89 -9.79 4.23 -0.94
N LYS A 90 -11.11 4.23 -0.86
CA LYS A 90 -11.86 5.13 0.04
C LYS A 90 -11.66 4.78 1.51
N LEU A 91 -11.58 3.50 1.83
CA LEU A 91 -11.24 3.05 3.18
C LEU A 91 -9.84 3.53 3.59
N HIS A 92 -8.86 3.44 2.68
CA HIS A 92 -7.51 3.96 2.92
C HIS A 92 -7.54 5.48 3.17
N ALA A 93 -8.20 6.25 2.29
CA ALA A 93 -8.34 7.70 2.43
C ALA A 93 -9.04 8.06 3.76
N PHE A 94 -10.11 7.34 4.12
CA PHE A 94 -10.81 7.53 5.38
C PHE A 94 -9.89 7.37 6.59
N LEU A 95 -9.11 6.30 6.64
CA LEU A 95 -8.18 6.06 7.76
C LEU A 95 -7.11 7.14 7.85
N VAL A 96 -6.53 7.54 6.72
CA VAL A 96 -5.48 8.57 6.67
C VAL A 96 -6.03 9.93 7.10
N TYR A 97 -7.14 10.39 6.52
CA TYR A 97 -7.71 11.71 6.86
C TYR A 97 -8.25 11.76 8.29
N THR A 98 -8.78 10.64 8.80
CA THR A 98 -9.18 10.54 10.21
C THR A 98 -7.97 10.69 11.13
N ALA A 99 -6.89 9.98 10.84
CA ALA A 99 -5.65 10.10 11.61
C ALA A 99 -5.02 11.50 11.51
N MET A 100 -5.02 12.12 10.30
CA MET A 100 -4.58 13.50 10.14
C MET A 100 -5.43 14.47 10.96
N GLY A 101 -6.74 14.34 10.95
CA GLY A 101 -7.64 15.20 11.74
C GLY A 101 -7.47 15.06 13.25
N ILE A 102 -7.07 13.86 13.72
CA ILE A 102 -6.83 13.60 15.15
C ILE A 102 -5.44 14.13 15.58
N PHE A 103 -4.40 13.78 14.85
CA PHE A 103 -3.01 14.07 15.23
C PHE A 103 -2.50 15.43 14.77
N PHE A 104 -3.04 15.93 13.64
CA PHE A 104 -2.63 17.20 13.04
C PHE A 104 -3.84 18.08 12.70
N PRO A 105 -4.61 18.55 13.71
CA PRO A 105 -5.82 19.33 13.48
C PRO A 105 -5.58 20.66 12.74
N SER A 106 -4.36 21.20 12.85
CA SER A 106 -3.94 22.43 12.14
C SER A 106 -3.77 22.24 10.63
N SER A 107 -3.70 21.01 10.14
CA SER A 107 -3.55 20.72 8.70
C SER A 107 -4.80 21.02 7.88
N GLY A 108 -5.96 21.24 8.52
CA GLY A 108 -7.23 21.45 7.86
C GLY A 108 -7.85 20.21 7.21
N PHE A 109 -7.14 19.08 7.20
CA PHE A 109 -7.66 17.82 6.68
C PHE A 109 -8.60 17.15 7.69
N SER A 110 -9.74 16.71 7.20
CA SER A 110 -10.72 15.99 8.02
C SER A 110 -11.47 14.97 7.16
N TRP A 111 -12.21 14.07 7.81
CA TRP A 111 -13.06 13.10 7.13
C TRP A 111 -14.10 13.75 6.20
N LYS A 112 -14.46 15.02 6.39
CA LYS A 112 -15.32 15.79 5.48
C LYS A 112 -14.71 15.94 4.08
N SER A 113 -13.38 15.96 3.98
CA SER A 113 -12.67 16.03 2.69
C SER A 113 -12.85 14.76 1.83
N ILE A 114 -13.32 13.66 2.42
CA ILE A 114 -13.56 12.39 1.72
C ILE A 114 -14.88 12.42 0.94
N GLY A 115 -15.82 13.28 1.34
CA GLY A 115 -17.18 13.35 0.76
C GLY A 115 -17.21 13.91 -0.67
N SER A 116 -16.18 14.64 -1.10
CA SER A 116 -16.07 15.13 -2.47
C SER A 116 -15.56 14.01 -3.38
N MET A 117 -16.45 13.32 -4.08
CA MET A 117 -16.06 12.41 -5.16
C MET A 117 -15.52 13.21 -6.34
N ARG A 118 -14.21 13.23 -6.49
CA ARG A 118 -13.55 13.75 -7.70
C ARG A 118 -13.47 12.66 -8.75
N PHE A 119 -13.42 13.05 -10.02
CA PHE A 119 -13.26 12.12 -11.12
C PHE A 119 -12.03 11.24 -10.99
N ASP A 120 -10.92 11.81 -10.51
CA ASP A 120 -9.66 11.11 -10.26
C ASP A 120 -9.83 9.97 -9.24
N ASP A 121 -10.66 10.17 -8.22
CA ASP A 121 -10.95 9.15 -7.20
C ASP A 121 -11.71 7.96 -7.79
N MET A 122 -12.68 8.21 -8.69
CA MET A 122 -13.39 7.16 -9.40
C MET A 122 -12.44 6.35 -10.30
N LEU A 123 -11.54 7.03 -10.99
CA LEU A 123 -10.54 6.37 -11.84
C LEU A 123 -9.64 5.45 -11.03
N ILE A 124 -9.15 5.90 -9.87
CA ILE A 124 -8.33 5.09 -8.96
C ILE A 124 -9.11 3.86 -8.46
N GLN A 125 -10.39 4.02 -8.10
CA GLN A 125 -11.23 2.90 -7.65
C GLN A 125 -11.44 1.86 -8.76
N LEU A 126 -11.68 2.32 -10.00
CA LEU A 126 -11.80 1.43 -11.17
C LEU A 126 -10.49 0.72 -11.47
N LEU A 127 -9.35 1.41 -11.42
CA LEU A 127 -8.03 0.80 -11.60
C LEU A 127 -7.75 -0.25 -10.54
N CYS A 128 -8.07 0.01 -9.27
CA CYS A 128 -7.96 -0.97 -8.20
C CYS A 128 -8.84 -2.20 -8.44
N LEU A 129 -10.09 -1.99 -8.86
CA LEU A 129 -11.02 -3.07 -9.18
C LEU A 129 -10.49 -3.93 -10.32
N VAL A 130 -10.11 -3.31 -11.44
CA VAL A 130 -9.56 -4.00 -12.61
C VAL A 130 -8.30 -4.77 -12.25
N SER A 131 -7.39 -4.15 -11.49
CA SER A 131 -6.14 -4.80 -11.06
C SER A 131 -6.41 -6.04 -10.19
N VAL A 132 -7.37 -5.96 -9.26
CA VAL A 132 -7.72 -7.12 -8.41
C VAL A 132 -8.35 -8.24 -9.24
N LEU A 133 -9.25 -7.92 -10.16
CA LEU A 133 -9.89 -8.90 -11.03
C LEU A 133 -8.90 -9.57 -11.98
N LEU A 134 -8.01 -8.79 -12.58
CA LEU A 134 -7.01 -9.29 -13.51
C LEU A 134 -6.03 -10.23 -12.80
N VAL A 135 -5.53 -9.83 -11.65
CA VAL A 135 -4.60 -10.66 -10.87
C VAL A 135 -5.30 -11.90 -10.29
N ASP A 136 -6.55 -11.80 -9.84
CA ASP A 136 -7.35 -12.97 -9.40
C ASP A 136 -7.54 -13.96 -10.56
N ARG A 137 -7.81 -13.49 -11.78
CA ARG A 137 -7.92 -14.32 -12.99
C ARG A 137 -6.60 -15.00 -13.35
N ILE A 138 -5.50 -14.26 -13.35
CA ILE A 138 -4.16 -14.83 -13.61
C ILE A 138 -3.83 -15.89 -12.55
N TYR A 139 -4.08 -15.59 -11.28
CA TYR A 139 -3.79 -16.50 -10.17
C TYR A 139 -4.61 -17.81 -10.23
N GLN A 140 -5.83 -17.76 -10.75
CA GLN A 140 -6.71 -18.91 -10.95
C GLN A 140 -6.48 -19.63 -12.30
N SER A 141 -5.60 -19.11 -13.16
CA SER A 141 -5.30 -19.73 -14.44
C SER A 141 -4.72 -21.14 -14.27
N GLU A 142 -4.99 -22.02 -15.22
CA GLU A 142 -4.46 -23.39 -15.17
C GLU A 142 -2.94 -23.46 -15.09
N ALA A 143 -2.24 -22.55 -15.80
CA ALA A 143 -0.79 -22.49 -15.80
C ALA A 143 -0.24 -22.22 -14.40
N VAL A 144 -0.78 -21.19 -13.71
CA VAL A 144 -0.37 -20.85 -12.34
C VAL A 144 -0.79 -21.94 -11.35
N THR A 145 -1.97 -22.53 -11.55
CA THR A 145 -2.45 -23.62 -10.69
C THR A 145 -1.59 -24.89 -10.85
N ARG A 146 -1.17 -25.24 -12.07
CA ARG A 146 -0.23 -26.34 -12.32
C ARG A 146 1.14 -26.07 -11.68
N TYR A 147 1.67 -24.86 -11.85
CA TYR A 147 2.94 -24.45 -11.25
C TYR A 147 2.88 -24.51 -9.72
N ARG A 148 1.82 -23.99 -9.10
CA ARG A 148 1.62 -24.07 -7.64
C ARG A 148 1.52 -25.49 -7.12
N LYS A 149 0.82 -26.37 -7.82
CA LYS A 149 0.76 -27.80 -7.45
C LYS A 149 2.13 -28.44 -7.53
N ALA A 150 2.90 -28.17 -8.58
CA ALA A 150 4.26 -28.71 -8.72
C ALA A 150 5.19 -28.21 -7.61
N VAL A 151 5.12 -26.93 -7.26
CA VAL A 151 5.92 -26.34 -6.16
C VAL A 151 5.47 -26.90 -4.80
N ASN A 152 4.17 -26.97 -4.51
CA ASN A 152 3.67 -27.47 -3.24
C ASN A 152 3.90 -28.99 -3.05
N GLN A 153 3.96 -29.78 -4.13
CA GLN A 153 4.34 -31.20 -4.03
C GLN A 153 5.80 -31.38 -3.63
N GLN A 154 6.65 -30.37 -3.91
CA GLN A 154 8.05 -30.39 -3.53
C GLN A 154 8.30 -29.80 -2.12
N GLU A 155 7.33 -29.08 -1.55
CA GLU A 155 7.43 -28.37 -0.26
C GLU A 155 6.46 -28.94 0.80
N GLN A 156 6.45 -30.25 1.01
CA GLN A 156 5.71 -30.82 2.13
C GLN A 156 6.40 -30.54 3.50
N ASP A 157 7.59 -29.98 3.47
CA ASP A 157 8.28 -29.39 4.63
C ASP A 157 8.31 -27.87 4.52
N TRP A 158 7.44 -27.20 5.27
CA TRP A 158 7.36 -25.73 5.40
C TRP A 158 8.56 -25.19 6.18
N ARG A 159 9.74 -25.40 5.68
CA ARG A 159 10.92 -24.65 6.03
C ARG A 159 11.07 -23.53 5.01
N TRP A 160 11.09 -22.30 5.48
CA TRP A 160 11.50 -21.15 4.66
C TRP A 160 12.79 -21.55 3.96
N SER A 161 12.69 -21.92 2.69
CA SER A 161 13.88 -22.25 1.92
C SER A 161 14.77 -21.00 1.95
N PHE A 162 16.05 -21.17 2.22
CA PHE A 162 17.04 -20.07 2.18
C PHE A 162 16.88 -19.27 0.88
N ARG A 163 16.54 -19.92 -0.23
CA ARG A 163 16.26 -19.29 -1.52
C ARG A 163 15.05 -18.34 -1.46
N SER A 164 13.97 -18.69 -0.80
CA SER A 164 12.77 -17.84 -0.68
C SER A 164 13.07 -16.60 0.16
N VAL A 165 13.87 -16.75 1.23
CA VAL A 165 14.32 -15.61 2.05
C VAL A 165 15.21 -14.68 1.24
N VAL A 166 16.17 -15.23 0.50
CA VAL A 166 17.07 -14.44 -0.35
C VAL A 166 16.32 -13.69 -1.45
N VAL A 167 15.38 -14.34 -2.15
CA VAL A 167 14.55 -13.69 -3.16
C VAL A 167 13.69 -12.59 -2.53
N PHE A 168 13.09 -12.85 -1.37
CA PHE A 168 12.27 -11.87 -0.67
C PHE A 168 13.09 -10.66 -0.19
N CYS A 169 14.26 -10.89 0.42
CA CYS A 169 15.19 -9.81 0.81
C CYS A 169 15.71 -9.07 -0.43
N GLY A 170 15.99 -9.76 -1.52
CA GLY A 170 16.40 -9.17 -2.80
C GLY A 170 15.32 -8.26 -3.39
N MET A 171 14.04 -8.67 -3.34
CA MET A 171 12.92 -7.84 -3.77
C MET A 171 12.77 -6.58 -2.91
N ILE A 172 12.90 -6.70 -1.59
CA ILE A 172 12.86 -5.53 -0.69
C ILE A 172 14.01 -4.59 -1.02
N LEU A 173 15.23 -5.12 -1.13
CA LEU A 173 16.41 -4.33 -1.45
C LEU A 173 16.28 -3.64 -2.82
N PHE A 174 15.73 -4.33 -3.83
CA PHE A 174 15.47 -3.76 -5.15
C PHE A 174 14.47 -2.60 -5.07
N VAL A 175 13.36 -2.75 -4.35
CA VAL A 175 12.37 -1.68 -4.15
C VAL A 175 13.00 -0.49 -3.41
N LEU A 176 13.79 -0.74 -2.38
CA LEU A 176 14.52 0.32 -1.65
C LEU A 176 15.54 1.04 -2.55
N CYS A 177 16.29 0.32 -3.35
CA CYS A 177 17.23 0.90 -4.31
C CYS A 177 16.52 1.73 -5.37
N MET A 178 15.41 1.23 -5.94
CA MET A 178 14.63 1.97 -6.94
C MET A 178 14.00 3.23 -6.36
N THR A 179 13.51 3.19 -5.12
CA THR A 179 13.00 4.38 -4.44
C THR A 179 14.11 5.38 -4.13
N ALA A 180 15.28 4.93 -3.69
CA ALA A 180 16.43 5.80 -3.43
C ALA A 180 16.93 6.48 -4.72
N VAL A 181 17.11 5.72 -5.80
CA VAL A 181 17.52 6.26 -7.12
C VAL A 181 16.49 7.26 -7.63
N SER A 182 15.20 6.93 -7.54
CA SER A 182 14.12 7.85 -7.93
C SER A 182 14.16 9.15 -7.11
N THR A 183 14.40 9.04 -5.80
CA THR A 183 14.49 10.20 -4.89
C THR A 183 15.65 11.12 -5.26
N ILE A 184 16.85 10.54 -5.50
CA ILE A 184 18.03 11.31 -5.89
C ILE A 184 17.81 11.99 -7.24
N TYR A 185 17.32 11.25 -8.23
CA TYR A 185 17.08 11.77 -9.58
C TYR A 185 16.08 12.93 -9.61
N PHE A 186 14.96 12.83 -8.84
CA PHE A 186 13.99 13.92 -8.75
C PHE A 186 14.52 15.12 -7.94
N SER A 187 15.32 14.88 -6.88
CA SER A 187 15.94 15.95 -6.10
C SER A 187 16.87 16.80 -6.96
N ASP A 188 17.71 16.17 -7.76
CA ASP A 188 18.64 16.89 -8.64
C ASP A 188 17.92 17.71 -9.72
N ARG A 189 16.84 17.16 -10.29
CA ARG A 189 16.03 17.90 -11.28
C ARG A 189 15.30 19.10 -10.68
N ILE A 190 14.76 18.99 -9.47
CA ILE A 190 14.09 20.11 -8.79
C ILE A 190 15.11 21.20 -8.42
N ASN A 191 16.28 20.82 -7.88
CA ASN A 191 17.35 21.76 -7.58
C ASN A 191 17.83 22.48 -8.84
N TYR A 192 17.97 21.77 -9.96
CA TYR A 192 18.32 22.38 -11.25
C TYR A 192 17.26 23.40 -11.71
N MET A 193 15.95 23.07 -11.61
CA MET A 193 14.88 24.01 -11.98
C MET A 193 14.83 25.24 -11.06
N LEU A 194 15.09 25.07 -9.77
CA LEU A 194 15.13 26.20 -8.83
C LEU A 194 16.32 27.12 -9.04
N THR A 195 17.47 26.60 -9.51
CA THR A 195 18.68 27.40 -9.80
C THR A 195 18.64 28.13 -11.14
N VAL A 196 17.84 27.65 -12.09
CA VAL A 196 17.71 28.30 -13.43
C VAL A 196 16.68 29.46 -13.41
N HIS A 197 15.82 29.56 -12.40
CA HIS A 197 14.82 30.63 -12.26
C HIS A 197 15.23 31.74 -11.28
N HIS A 198 16.46 31.75 -10.80
CA HIS A 198 17.12 32.85 -10.09
C HIS A 198 18.28 33.40 -10.92
#